data_710898ea0bb4b9dee3df75d5e3e2e3ff
#
_entry.id   710898ea0bb4b9dee3df75d5e3e2e3ff
#
_cell.length_a   1.000
_cell.length_b   1.000
_cell.length_c   1.000
_cell.angle_alpha   90.00
_cell.angle_beta   90.00
_cell.angle_gamma   90.00
#
_symmetry.space_group_name_H-M   'P 1'
#
loop_
_entity.id
_entity.type
_entity.pdbx_description
1 polymer ?
#
loop_
_entity_poly.entity_id
_entity_poly.type
_entity_poly.pdbx_seq_one_letter_code
_entity_poly.pdbx_strand_id
1 'polypeptide(L)'
;MEIKIRKDNRPFWLKRINWWLDQKYIKFKIAPQFEKIGEGPLILGVRYLHVNGEGISVGNFATFISAPDSHIHLTTWNADTYQGKIEIGDFCLFSPGVRISAATRIKIGNSCMFANSAYISDSDWHGIYDRALPVGKSEEVVLEDNVWIGDGAIVSKGVTIGKNSIVGARSVVIKDVPENVIVAGNPAQVVKELDENERLISRADMFSSP
;
A
#
# COMPACT_ATOMS: atom_id res chain seq x y z
N MET A 1 -19.72 -17.79 -27.10
CA MET A 1 -20.20 -16.66 -26.29
C MET A 1 -19.20 -15.52 -26.46
N GLU A 2 -19.55 -14.48 -27.21
CA GLU A 2 -18.65 -13.37 -27.51
C GLU A 2 -18.58 -12.46 -26.27
N ILE A 3 -17.41 -12.35 -25.66
CA ILE A 3 -17.21 -11.46 -24.51
C ILE A 3 -17.22 -10.01 -25.02
N LYS A 4 -18.34 -9.31 -24.84
CA LYS A 4 -18.43 -7.88 -25.12
C LYS A 4 -17.62 -7.09 -24.09
N ILE A 5 -16.37 -6.76 -24.41
CA ILE A 5 -15.58 -5.86 -23.59
C ILE A 5 -16.26 -4.49 -23.60
N ARG A 6 -16.64 -3.99 -22.42
CA ARG A 6 -17.24 -2.66 -22.28
C ARG A 6 -16.21 -1.60 -22.62
N LYS A 7 -16.30 -0.99 -23.80
CA LYS A 7 -15.41 0.08 -24.25
C LYS A 7 -15.84 1.40 -23.60
N ASP A 8 -14.89 2.21 -23.20
CA ASP A 8 -15.14 3.61 -22.82
C ASP A 8 -15.37 4.42 -24.11
N ASN A 9 -16.62 4.60 -24.44
CA ASN A 9 -17.07 5.30 -25.65
C ASN A 9 -17.13 6.83 -25.47
N ARG A 10 -16.68 7.38 -24.35
CA ARG A 10 -16.64 8.84 -24.17
C ARG A 10 -15.74 9.47 -25.22
N PRO A 11 -16.14 10.62 -25.81
CA PRO A 11 -15.31 11.36 -26.76
C PRO A 11 -13.92 11.68 -26.18
N PHE A 12 -12.89 11.67 -27.01
CA PHE A 12 -11.50 11.92 -26.59
C PHE A 12 -11.32 13.26 -25.86
N TRP A 13 -12.00 14.31 -26.33
CA TRP A 13 -11.94 15.62 -25.67
C TRP A 13 -12.48 15.58 -24.24
N LEU A 14 -13.55 14.81 -24.00
CA LEU A 14 -14.10 14.64 -22.64
C LEU A 14 -13.13 13.89 -21.72
N LYS A 15 -12.45 12.87 -22.23
CA LYS A 15 -11.39 12.16 -21.48
C LYS A 15 -10.26 13.10 -21.10
N ARG A 16 -9.84 13.99 -22.02
CA ARG A 16 -8.81 15.02 -21.74
C ARG A 16 -9.24 16.02 -20.68
N ILE A 17 -10.49 16.48 -20.71
CA ILE A 17 -11.02 17.40 -19.70
C ILE A 17 -11.03 16.70 -18.32
N ASN A 18 -11.55 15.48 -18.25
CA ASN A 18 -11.55 14.73 -17.00
C ASN A 18 -10.13 14.51 -16.47
N TRP A 19 -9.20 14.11 -17.32
CA TRP A 19 -7.80 13.96 -16.94
C TRP A 19 -7.21 15.29 -16.41
N TRP A 20 -7.46 16.40 -17.09
CA TRP A 20 -7.00 17.70 -16.64
C TRP A 20 -7.59 18.10 -15.28
N LEU A 21 -8.88 17.84 -15.06
CA LEU A 21 -9.54 18.06 -13.77
C LEU A 21 -8.93 17.18 -12.67
N ASP A 22 -8.66 15.93 -12.96
CA ASP A 22 -8.02 15.00 -12.02
C ASP A 22 -6.59 15.48 -11.67
N GLN A 23 -5.79 15.97 -12.64
CA GLN A 23 -4.48 16.57 -12.36
C GLN A 23 -4.58 17.79 -11.45
N LYS A 24 -5.59 18.65 -11.64
CA LYS A 24 -5.84 19.78 -10.74
C LYS A 24 -6.25 19.31 -9.35
N TYR A 25 -7.11 18.30 -9.28
CA TYR A 25 -7.53 17.72 -8.01
C TYR A 25 -6.33 17.10 -7.27
N ILE A 26 -5.48 16.35 -7.97
CA ILE A 26 -4.24 15.81 -7.38
C ILE A 26 -3.39 16.96 -6.82
N LYS A 27 -3.10 17.97 -7.64
CA LYS A 27 -2.22 19.07 -7.24
C LYS A 27 -2.74 19.88 -6.04
N PHE A 28 -4.04 20.17 -6.00
CA PHE A 28 -4.61 21.10 -5.01
C PHE A 28 -5.30 20.42 -3.83
N LYS A 29 -5.65 19.14 -3.93
CA LYS A 29 -6.39 18.41 -2.89
C LYS A 29 -5.66 17.20 -2.35
N ILE A 30 -4.99 16.41 -3.21
CA ILE A 30 -4.33 15.18 -2.77
C ILE A 30 -2.88 15.44 -2.35
N ALA A 31 -2.07 16.06 -3.21
CA ALA A 31 -0.66 16.30 -2.94
C ALA A 31 -0.39 17.06 -1.62
N PRO A 32 -1.18 18.10 -1.25
CA PRO A 32 -0.98 18.80 0.01
C PRO A 32 -1.27 17.97 1.28
N GLN A 33 -1.88 16.78 1.15
CA GLN A 33 -2.12 15.88 2.28
C GLN A 33 -0.91 15.01 2.61
N PHE A 34 0.06 14.94 1.70
CA PHE A 34 1.33 14.26 1.93
C PHE A 34 2.37 15.24 2.48
N GLU A 35 3.20 14.77 3.40
CA GLU A 35 4.41 15.49 3.80
C GLU A 35 5.36 15.62 2.61
N LYS A 36 5.48 14.53 1.83
CA LYS A 36 6.25 14.50 0.58
C LYS A 36 5.59 13.54 -0.40
N ILE A 37 5.44 13.98 -1.65
CA ILE A 37 5.06 13.13 -2.77
C ILE A 37 6.11 13.27 -3.87
N GLY A 38 6.60 12.14 -4.37
CA GLY A 38 7.61 12.07 -5.42
C GLY A 38 7.07 12.46 -6.80
N GLU A 39 7.90 12.33 -7.80
CA GLU A 39 7.56 12.64 -9.18
C GLU A 39 6.73 11.53 -9.84
N GLY A 40 5.91 11.92 -10.82
CA GLY A 40 5.19 11.00 -11.71
C GLY A 40 4.18 10.03 -11.07
N PRO A 41 3.48 10.37 -9.96
CA PRO A 41 2.50 9.45 -9.40
C PRO A 41 1.35 9.24 -10.37
N LEU A 42 0.93 7.98 -10.55
CA LEU A 42 -0.29 7.63 -11.27
C LEU A 42 -1.42 7.37 -10.27
N ILE A 43 -2.42 8.24 -10.25
CA ILE A 43 -3.57 8.09 -9.35
C ILE A 43 -4.84 7.92 -10.18
N LEU A 44 -5.37 6.69 -10.22
CA LEU A 44 -6.64 6.37 -10.86
C LEU A 44 -7.74 6.36 -9.78
N GLY A 45 -8.87 7.04 -10.07
CA GLY A 45 -9.95 7.19 -9.10
C GLY A 45 -9.60 8.15 -7.96
N VAL A 46 -8.97 9.28 -8.28
CA VAL A 46 -8.37 10.24 -7.33
C VAL A 46 -9.28 10.62 -6.15
N ARG A 47 -10.61 10.56 -6.32
CA ARG A 47 -11.60 10.91 -5.29
C ARG A 47 -11.79 9.84 -4.22
N TYR A 48 -11.22 8.66 -4.44
CA TYR A 48 -11.34 7.49 -3.57
C TYR A 48 -9.99 7.13 -2.92
N LEU A 49 -8.98 7.99 -3.07
CA LEU A 49 -7.74 7.95 -2.30
C LEU A 49 -7.87 8.92 -1.11
N HIS A 50 -7.83 8.38 0.08
CA HIS A 50 -7.89 9.11 1.34
C HIS A 50 -6.54 9.08 2.04
N VAL A 51 -6.01 10.26 2.30
CA VAL A 51 -4.76 10.45 3.03
C VAL A 51 -5.12 11.28 4.26
N ASN A 52 -5.00 10.69 5.44
CA ASN A 52 -5.45 11.29 6.69
C ASN A 52 -4.32 11.29 7.73
N GLY A 53 -4.14 12.39 8.40
CA GLY A 53 -3.08 12.61 9.38
C GLY A 53 -1.82 13.20 8.75
N GLU A 54 -0.75 13.30 9.54
CA GLU A 54 0.53 13.88 9.16
C GLU A 54 1.61 12.79 9.03
N GLY A 55 2.78 13.13 8.46
CA GLY A 55 3.92 12.20 8.38
C GLY A 55 3.76 11.10 7.34
N ILE A 56 2.99 11.34 6.26
CA ILE A 56 2.83 10.39 5.16
C ILE A 56 3.68 10.86 3.97
N SER A 57 4.69 10.06 3.60
CA SER A 57 5.55 10.34 2.46
C SER A 57 5.52 9.21 1.43
N VAL A 58 5.61 9.57 0.15
CA VAL A 58 5.56 8.67 -0.99
C VAL A 58 6.68 9.00 -1.97
N GLY A 59 7.37 8.00 -2.45
CA GLY A 59 8.42 8.08 -3.45
C GLY A 59 7.91 8.33 -4.86
N ASN A 60 8.80 8.20 -5.83
CA ASN A 60 8.54 8.48 -7.24
C ASN A 60 7.75 7.34 -7.91
N PHE A 61 6.97 7.69 -8.92
CA PHE A 61 6.25 6.75 -9.80
C PHE A 61 5.34 5.76 -9.05
N ALA A 62 4.85 6.14 -7.87
CA ALA A 62 3.87 5.35 -7.15
C ALA A 62 2.54 5.31 -7.92
N THR A 63 1.89 4.15 -7.92
CA THR A 63 0.61 3.92 -8.58
C THR A 63 -0.47 3.63 -7.55
N PHE A 64 -1.53 4.42 -7.54
CA PHE A 64 -2.73 4.19 -6.72
C PHE A 64 -3.92 3.93 -7.64
N ILE A 65 -4.55 2.79 -7.46
CA ILE A 65 -5.76 2.40 -8.20
C ILE A 65 -6.89 2.28 -7.20
N SER A 66 -7.81 3.24 -7.17
CA SER A 66 -8.97 3.21 -6.29
C SER A 66 -10.27 3.25 -7.08
N ALA A 67 -11.35 2.77 -6.47
CA ALA A 67 -12.65 2.62 -7.10
C ALA A 67 -13.77 3.12 -6.15
N PRO A 68 -14.96 3.46 -6.68
CA PRO A 68 -16.07 3.98 -5.87
C PRO A 68 -16.52 3.06 -4.72
N ASP A 69 -16.32 1.77 -4.88
CA ASP A 69 -16.67 0.70 -3.93
C ASP A 69 -15.49 0.16 -3.13
N SER A 70 -14.28 0.65 -3.42
CA SER A 70 -13.02 0.13 -2.86
C SER A 70 -11.99 1.24 -2.73
N HIS A 71 -12.14 2.04 -1.68
CA HIS A 71 -11.29 3.20 -1.41
C HIS A 71 -9.93 2.79 -0.85
N ILE A 72 -8.88 3.52 -1.20
CA ILE A 72 -7.57 3.40 -0.55
C ILE A 72 -7.52 4.35 0.64
N HIS A 73 -7.04 3.86 1.79
CA HIS A 73 -6.85 4.67 2.98
C HIS A 73 -5.41 4.57 3.48
N LEU A 74 -4.73 5.72 3.51
CA LEU A 74 -3.46 5.91 4.21
C LEU A 74 -3.77 6.79 5.43
N THR A 75 -3.64 6.25 6.63
CA THR A 75 -4.04 6.96 7.84
C THR A 75 -2.94 6.89 8.88
N THR A 76 -2.52 8.03 9.38
CA THR A 76 -1.68 8.15 10.57
C THR A 76 -2.49 8.70 11.72
N TRP A 77 -2.24 8.19 12.91
CA TRP A 77 -2.87 8.62 14.14
C TRP A 77 -1.84 9.37 14.97
N ASN A 78 -2.16 10.60 15.35
CA ASN A 78 -1.27 11.48 16.08
C ASN A 78 -1.96 12.01 17.33
N ALA A 79 -1.28 11.93 18.45
CA ALA A 79 -1.68 12.50 19.73
C ALA A 79 -0.41 12.80 20.55
N ASP A 80 -0.56 13.36 21.73
CA ASP A 80 0.57 13.73 22.60
C ASP A 80 1.53 12.57 22.88
N THR A 81 1.01 11.34 22.88
CA THR A 81 1.76 10.13 23.27
C THR A 81 2.17 9.25 22.09
N TYR A 82 1.72 9.53 20.86
CA TYR A 82 2.06 8.75 19.67
C TYR A 82 1.99 9.60 18.42
N GLN A 83 2.90 9.31 17.48
CA GLN A 83 2.99 9.99 16.18
C GLN A 83 3.17 8.94 15.09
N GLY A 84 2.08 8.67 14.38
CA GLY A 84 2.09 7.73 13.27
C GLY A 84 2.86 8.28 12.08
N LYS A 85 3.62 7.40 11.43
CA LYS A 85 4.38 7.74 10.22
C LYS A 85 4.23 6.64 9.17
N ILE A 86 4.01 7.03 7.90
CA ILE A 86 3.98 6.11 6.75
C ILE A 86 5.00 6.60 5.73
N GLU A 87 6.00 5.77 5.45
CA GLU A 87 7.05 6.05 4.47
C GLU A 87 6.98 5.00 3.36
N ILE A 88 6.70 5.44 2.13
CA ILE A 88 6.54 4.60 0.95
C ILE A 88 7.64 4.91 -0.04
N GLY A 89 8.37 3.89 -0.48
CA GLY A 89 9.42 3.99 -1.48
C GLY A 89 8.92 4.22 -2.90
N ASP A 90 9.83 4.16 -3.85
CA ASP A 90 9.58 4.39 -5.27
C ASP A 90 8.86 3.19 -5.94
N PHE A 91 8.14 3.45 -7.02
CA PHE A 91 7.52 2.44 -7.90
C PHE A 91 6.49 1.52 -7.22
N CYS A 92 5.98 1.86 -6.06
CA CYS A 92 4.99 1.05 -5.35
C CYS A 92 3.62 1.07 -6.06
N LEU A 93 2.87 -0.04 -5.93
CA LEU A 93 1.51 -0.20 -6.48
C LEU A 93 0.50 -0.51 -5.38
N PHE A 94 -0.56 0.28 -5.32
CA PHE A 94 -1.68 0.08 -4.41
C PHE A 94 -2.96 -0.18 -5.21
N SER A 95 -3.55 -1.37 -5.03
CA SER A 95 -4.81 -1.77 -5.64
C SER A 95 -6.02 -1.30 -4.82
N PRO A 96 -7.24 -1.40 -5.34
CA PRO A 96 -8.44 -0.95 -4.64
C PRO A 96 -8.62 -1.57 -3.26
N GLY A 97 -9.08 -0.77 -2.30
CA GLY A 97 -9.40 -1.23 -0.94
C GLY A 97 -8.20 -1.39 0.00
N VAL A 98 -6.98 -1.08 -0.44
CA VAL A 98 -5.79 -1.12 0.41
C VAL A 98 -5.94 -0.14 1.57
N ARG A 99 -5.61 -0.60 2.79
CA ARG A 99 -5.60 0.22 4.00
C ARG A 99 -4.27 0.10 4.72
N ILE A 100 -3.69 1.24 5.06
CA ILE A 100 -2.47 1.33 5.85
C ILE A 100 -2.75 2.28 7.01
N SER A 101 -2.59 1.79 8.25
CA SER A 101 -2.91 2.54 9.45
C SER A 101 -1.72 2.52 10.42
N ALA A 102 -1.14 3.67 10.70
CA ALA A 102 0.03 3.81 11.55
C ALA A 102 -0.25 4.66 12.80
N ALA A 103 0.16 4.15 13.97
CA ALA A 103 0.24 4.87 15.23
C ALA A 103 1.69 5.15 15.66
N THR A 104 2.65 4.42 15.08
CA THR A 104 4.09 4.67 15.25
C THR A 104 4.79 4.77 13.90
N ARG A 105 5.07 3.66 13.21
CA ARG A 105 5.74 3.72 11.93
C ARG A 105 5.46 2.52 11.04
N ILE A 106 5.15 2.79 9.77
CA ILE A 106 5.11 1.79 8.71
C ILE A 106 6.05 2.23 7.60
N LYS A 107 7.11 1.43 7.36
CA LYS A 107 8.08 1.67 6.31
C LYS A 107 7.90 0.65 5.20
N ILE A 108 7.77 1.14 3.97
CA ILE A 108 7.57 0.35 2.76
C ILE A 108 8.70 0.65 1.80
N GLY A 109 9.45 -0.35 1.40
CA GLY A 109 10.55 -0.26 0.44
C GLY A 109 10.08 0.04 -0.97
N ASN A 110 11.00 -0.04 -1.92
CA ASN A 110 10.73 0.24 -3.33
C ASN A 110 10.04 -0.95 -4.02
N SER A 111 9.30 -0.67 -5.09
CA SER A 111 8.66 -1.68 -5.96
C SER A 111 7.67 -2.61 -5.25
N CYS A 112 7.22 -2.28 -4.04
CA CYS A 112 6.23 -3.07 -3.32
C CYS A 112 4.86 -3.03 -4.00
N MET A 113 4.14 -4.15 -3.94
CA MET A 113 2.82 -4.29 -4.53
C MET A 113 1.79 -4.74 -3.49
N PHE A 114 0.64 -4.07 -3.50
CA PHE A 114 -0.49 -4.37 -2.62
C PHE A 114 -1.69 -4.72 -3.47
N ALA A 115 -2.12 -5.97 -3.39
CA ALA A 115 -3.35 -6.43 -4.02
C ALA A 115 -4.58 -5.89 -3.30
N ASN A 116 -5.77 -6.15 -3.86
CA ASN A 116 -7.01 -5.58 -3.35
C ASN A 116 -7.20 -5.88 -1.86
N SER A 117 -7.68 -4.88 -1.12
CA SER A 117 -8.06 -5.01 0.29
C SER A 117 -6.93 -5.46 1.23
N ALA A 118 -5.67 -5.40 0.83
CA ALA A 118 -4.54 -5.65 1.72
C ALA A 118 -4.58 -4.63 2.88
N TYR A 119 -4.30 -5.11 4.11
CA TYR A 119 -4.31 -4.28 5.31
C TYR A 119 -3.01 -4.39 6.08
N ILE A 120 -2.43 -3.24 6.43
CA ILE A 120 -1.23 -3.15 7.27
C ILE A 120 -1.54 -2.26 8.46
N SER A 121 -1.19 -2.74 9.65
CA SER A 121 -1.34 -1.98 10.89
C SER A 121 -0.17 -2.22 11.83
N ASP A 122 0.32 -1.15 12.43
CA ASP A 122 1.40 -1.19 13.42
C ASP A 122 0.89 -1.14 14.87
N SER A 123 -0.43 -1.28 15.08
CA SER A 123 -1.04 -1.10 16.40
C SER A 123 -2.19 -2.06 16.66
N ASP A 124 -2.41 -2.36 17.96
CA ASP A 124 -3.59 -3.09 18.46
C ASP A 124 -4.84 -2.20 18.57
N TRP A 125 -4.69 -0.87 18.43
CA TRP A 125 -5.75 0.16 18.52
C TRP A 125 -6.47 0.26 19.88
N HIS A 126 -6.38 -0.73 20.73
CA HIS A 126 -6.89 -0.71 22.11
C HIS A 126 -5.99 -1.56 23.02
N GLY A 127 -5.95 -1.24 24.30
CA GLY A 127 -5.27 -2.05 25.29
C GLY A 127 -5.96 -3.41 25.48
N ILE A 128 -5.18 -4.46 25.66
CA ILE A 128 -5.73 -5.83 25.85
C ILE A 128 -6.55 -5.92 27.14
N TYR A 129 -6.06 -5.30 28.21
CA TYR A 129 -6.71 -5.31 29.55
C TYR A 129 -7.51 -4.02 29.78
N ASP A 130 -7.01 -2.88 29.34
CA ASP A 130 -7.69 -1.58 29.38
C ASP A 130 -8.10 -1.16 27.97
N ARG A 131 -9.32 -1.48 27.60
CA ARG A 131 -9.87 -1.18 26.26
C ARG A 131 -10.29 0.28 26.10
N ALA A 132 -10.24 1.07 27.17
CA ALA A 132 -10.49 2.52 27.09
C ALA A 132 -9.26 3.29 26.57
N LEU A 133 -8.07 2.67 26.56
CA LEU A 133 -6.88 3.26 25.97
C LEU A 133 -7.12 3.47 24.46
N PRO A 134 -6.88 4.69 23.95
CA PRO A 134 -7.18 5.03 22.55
C PRO A 134 -6.28 4.32 21.54
N VAL A 135 -5.05 3.98 21.96
CA VAL A 135 -4.08 3.18 21.18
C VAL A 135 -3.43 2.17 22.10
N GLY A 136 -3.42 0.90 21.70
CA GLY A 136 -2.79 -0.20 22.42
C GLY A 136 -1.29 -0.29 22.12
N LYS A 137 -0.74 -1.48 22.23
CA LYS A 137 0.67 -1.74 21.91
C LYS A 137 0.91 -1.50 20.42
N SER A 138 1.88 -0.66 20.11
CA SER A 138 2.30 -0.32 18.74
C SER A 138 3.75 -0.71 18.54
N GLU A 139 4.06 -1.30 17.38
CA GLU A 139 5.40 -1.73 16.97
C GLU A 139 5.57 -1.50 15.47
N GLU A 140 6.72 -0.94 15.06
CA GLU A 140 7.02 -0.65 13.68
C GLU A 140 6.79 -1.84 12.75
N VAL A 141 6.26 -1.58 11.55
CA VAL A 141 6.16 -2.57 10.47
C VAL A 141 7.09 -2.16 9.35
N VAL A 142 7.90 -3.11 8.85
CA VAL A 142 8.83 -2.89 7.76
C VAL A 142 8.55 -3.87 6.63
N LEU A 143 8.30 -3.36 5.44
CA LEU A 143 8.32 -4.12 4.20
C LEU A 143 9.58 -3.71 3.44
N GLU A 144 10.47 -4.65 3.17
CA GLU A 144 11.64 -4.40 2.34
C GLU A 144 11.28 -4.26 0.86
N ASP A 145 12.28 -4.11 -0.02
CA ASP A 145 12.05 -3.89 -1.44
C ASP A 145 11.38 -5.10 -2.12
N ASN A 146 10.54 -4.81 -3.12
CA ASN A 146 9.91 -5.80 -3.99
C ASN A 146 9.01 -6.82 -3.26
N VAL A 147 8.43 -6.42 -2.13
CA VAL A 147 7.45 -7.25 -1.40
C VAL A 147 6.09 -7.20 -2.09
N TRP A 148 5.43 -8.36 -2.20
CA TRP A 148 4.06 -8.45 -2.70
C TRP A 148 3.08 -8.93 -1.63
N ILE A 149 2.12 -8.08 -1.28
CA ILE A 149 1.04 -8.39 -0.34
C ILE A 149 -0.20 -8.81 -1.13
N GLY A 150 -0.63 -10.05 -0.95
CA GLY A 150 -1.76 -10.66 -1.64
C GLY A 150 -3.12 -10.07 -1.26
N ASP A 151 -4.14 -10.40 -2.04
CA ASP A 151 -5.52 -9.94 -1.86
C ASP A 151 -6.04 -10.25 -0.44
N GLY A 152 -6.52 -9.21 0.26
CA GLY A 152 -7.08 -9.32 1.60
C GLY A 152 -6.11 -9.85 2.67
N ALA A 153 -4.81 -9.88 2.39
CA ALA A 153 -3.82 -10.26 3.40
C ALA A 153 -3.67 -9.17 4.46
N ILE A 154 -3.31 -9.57 5.68
CA ILE A 154 -3.16 -8.70 6.84
C ILE A 154 -1.72 -8.82 7.34
N VAL A 155 -1.06 -7.67 7.55
CA VAL A 155 0.25 -7.58 8.21
C VAL A 155 0.05 -6.86 9.54
N SER A 156 0.40 -7.55 10.62
CA SER A 156 0.25 -7.04 11.99
C SER A 156 1.48 -6.26 12.44
N LYS A 157 1.34 -5.53 13.53
CA LYS A 157 2.40 -4.77 14.17
C LYS A 157 3.65 -5.60 14.45
N GLY A 158 4.81 -4.95 14.45
CA GLY A 158 6.11 -5.52 14.78
C GLY A 158 6.67 -6.49 13.74
N VAL A 159 6.08 -6.56 12.55
CA VAL A 159 6.50 -7.51 11.51
C VAL A 159 7.46 -6.83 10.53
N THR A 160 8.57 -7.53 10.24
CA THR A 160 9.44 -7.25 9.09
C THR A 160 9.19 -8.30 8.00
N ILE A 161 8.91 -7.85 6.77
CA ILE A 161 8.82 -8.73 5.60
C ILE A 161 10.05 -8.49 4.73
N GLY A 162 10.87 -9.54 4.59
CA GLY A 162 12.12 -9.51 3.85
C GLY A 162 11.92 -9.32 2.35
N LYS A 163 12.96 -8.83 1.71
CA LYS A 163 13.02 -8.50 0.28
C LYS A 163 12.51 -9.63 -0.61
N ASN A 164 11.81 -9.26 -1.69
CA ASN A 164 11.25 -10.16 -2.70
C ASN A 164 10.17 -11.14 -2.19
N SER A 165 9.82 -11.10 -0.90
CA SER A 165 8.87 -12.06 -0.35
C SER A 165 7.43 -11.74 -0.74
N ILE A 166 6.63 -12.79 -0.80
CA ILE A 166 5.23 -12.74 -1.22
C ILE A 166 4.36 -13.24 -0.06
N VAL A 167 3.35 -12.46 0.29
CA VAL A 167 2.29 -12.85 1.22
C VAL A 167 1.09 -13.31 0.42
N GLY A 168 0.72 -14.58 0.55
CA GLY A 168 -0.43 -15.16 -0.14
C GLY A 168 -1.75 -14.49 0.22
N ALA A 169 -2.73 -14.58 -0.66
CA ALA A 169 -4.04 -13.97 -0.44
C ALA A 169 -4.70 -14.48 0.85
N ARG A 170 -5.40 -13.56 1.58
CA ARG A 170 -6.10 -13.85 2.84
C ARG A 170 -5.23 -14.36 3.98
N SER A 171 -3.91 -14.21 3.87
CA SER A 171 -2.97 -14.60 4.93
C SER A 171 -2.91 -13.56 6.05
N VAL A 172 -2.59 -14.00 7.26
CA VAL A 172 -2.39 -13.13 8.42
C VAL A 172 -0.96 -13.28 8.93
N VAL A 173 -0.14 -12.26 8.70
CA VAL A 173 1.27 -12.25 9.09
C VAL A 173 1.40 -11.62 10.47
N ILE A 174 1.90 -12.40 11.43
CA ILE A 174 2.09 -12.00 12.84
C ILE A 174 3.53 -12.21 13.33
N LYS A 175 4.43 -12.62 12.42
CA LYS A 175 5.87 -12.81 12.69
C LYS A 175 6.65 -12.38 11.46
N ASP A 176 7.93 -12.11 11.66
CA ASP A 176 8.85 -11.78 10.59
C ASP A 176 8.86 -12.84 9.49
N VAL A 177 8.98 -12.38 8.26
CA VAL A 177 9.07 -13.19 7.05
C VAL A 177 10.47 -13.02 6.47
N PRO A 178 11.22 -14.13 6.27
CA PRO A 178 12.53 -14.05 5.61
C PRO A 178 12.43 -13.47 4.21
N GLU A 179 13.55 -13.07 3.63
CA GLU A 179 13.61 -12.68 2.22
C GLU A 179 13.44 -13.89 1.28
N ASN A 180 13.02 -13.63 0.04
CA ASN A 180 12.90 -14.59 -1.05
C ASN A 180 12.01 -15.81 -0.73
N VAL A 181 10.91 -15.60 0.01
CA VAL A 181 9.95 -16.68 0.32
C VAL A 181 8.53 -16.31 -0.06
N ILE A 182 7.68 -17.33 -0.16
CA ILE A 182 6.21 -17.17 -0.17
C ILE A 182 5.69 -17.68 1.17
N VAL A 183 4.91 -16.82 1.85
CA VAL A 183 4.18 -17.20 3.06
C VAL A 183 2.68 -17.22 2.79
N ALA A 184 1.95 -18.15 3.42
CA ALA A 184 0.50 -18.23 3.31
C ALA A 184 -0.13 -18.82 4.58
N GLY A 185 -1.42 -18.52 4.78
CA GLY A 185 -2.24 -19.05 5.88
C GLY A 185 -2.53 -18.04 7.00
N ASN A 186 -3.23 -18.52 8.03
CA ASN A 186 -3.56 -17.77 9.24
C ASN A 186 -3.30 -18.65 10.48
N PRO A 187 -2.19 -18.45 11.24
CA PRO A 187 -1.11 -17.52 10.91
C PRO A 187 -0.30 -17.96 9.68
N ALA A 188 0.27 -16.98 8.96
CA ALA A 188 1.08 -17.24 7.77
C ALA A 188 2.35 -18.03 8.11
N GLN A 189 2.68 -19.01 7.27
CA GLN A 189 3.88 -19.85 7.34
C GLN A 189 4.58 -19.86 5.97
N VAL A 190 5.89 -20.12 5.94
CA VAL A 190 6.61 -20.30 4.69
C VAL A 190 6.08 -21.55 3.99
N VAL A 191 5.62 -21.36 2.75
CA VAL A 191 5.10 -22.45 1.89
C VAL A 191 6.00 -22.73 0.70
N LYS A 192 6.88 -21.78 0.36
CA LYS A 192 7.84 -21.94 -0.74
C LYS A 192 9.00 -20.97 -0.57
N GLU A 193 10.20 -21.42 -0.89
CA GLU A 193 11.36 -20.56 -1.14
C GLU A 193 11.41 -20.20 -2.63
N LEU A 194 11.78 -18.96 -2.97
CA LEU A 194 11.97 -18.56 -4.36
C LEU A 194 13.30 -19.10 -4.88
N ASP A 195 13.34 -19.50 -6.13
CA ASP A 195 14.57 -19.99 -6.76
C ASP A 195 15.53 -18.83 -7.00
N GLU A 196 16.71 -18.88 -6.40
CA GLU A 196 17.77 -17.87 -6.52
C GLU A 196 18.32 -17.74 -7.96
N ASN A 197 18.14 -18.78 -8.79
CA ASN A 197 18.56 -18.77 -10.19
C ASN A 197 17.56 -18.06 -11.11
N GLU A 198 16.34 -17.80 -10.64
CA GLU A 198 15.32 -17.09 -11.41
C GLU A 198 15.51 -15.58 -11.28
N ARG A 199 15.50 -14.89 -12.43
CA ARG A 199 15.59 -13.43 -12.44
C ARG A 199 14.30 -12.81 -11.92
N LEU A 200 14.38 -12.15 -10.78
CA LEU A 200 13.27 -11.32 -10.27
C LEU A 200 13.28 -9.97 -10.98
N ILE A 201 12.15 -9.65 -11.62
CA ILE A 201 11.92 -8.36 -12.26
C ILE A 201 11.02 -7.55 -11.34
N SER A 202 11.49 -6.38 -10.92
CA SER A 202 10.75 -5.45 -10.08
C SER A 202 9.92 -4.46 -10.91
N ARG A 203 9.05 -3.70 -10.27
CA ARG A 203 8.33 -2.62 -10.95
C ARG A 203 9.25 -1.51 -11.45
N ALA A 204 10.38 -1.26 -10.78
CA ALA A 204 11.37 -0.29 -11.23
C ALA A 204 11.93 -0.64 -12.63
N ASP A 205 12.10 -1.94 -12.92
CA ASP A 205 12.59 -2.41 -14.22
C ASP A 205 11.65 -2.05 -15.38
N MET A 206 10.34 -1.89 -15.13
CA MET A 206 9.36 -1.46 -16.14
C MET A 206 9.58 -0.01 -16.60
N PHE A 207 10.21 0.81 -15.77
CA PHE A 207 10.50 2.22 -16.05
C PHE A 207 11.93 2.44 -16.55
N SER A 208 12.76 1.41 -16.52
CA SER A 208 14.17 1.43 -16.94
C SER A 208 14.38 0.91 -18.36
N SER A 209 13.33 0.37 -19.00
CA SER A 209 13.41 -0.10 -20.40
C SER A 209 13.34 1.09 -21.36
N PRO A 210 14.24 1.16 -22.35
CA PRO A 210 14.31 2.25 -23.32
C PRO A 210 13.09 2.31 -24.24
#